data_5d0c7fc3d42fd065f7895f0f0569f2fd
#
_entry.id   5d0c7fc3d42fd065f7895f0f0569f2fd
#
_cell.length_a   1.000
_cell.length_b   1.000
_cell.length_c   1.000
_cell.angle_alpha   90.00
_cell.angle_beta   90.00
_cell.angle_gamma   90.00
#
_symmetry.space_group_name_H-M   'P 1'
#
loop_
_entity.id
_entity.type
_entity.pdbx_description
1 polymer ?
#
loop_
_entity_poly.entity_id
_entity_poly.type
_entity_poly.pdbx_seq_one_letter_code
_entity_poly.pdbx_strand_id
1 'polypeptide(L)'
;TTGSIKWGITINKAYLPGDNSEYFEGKKLNLVDWLREYSPGEKDEQFIRGFLGKMLFSGEEVLKNCSVLSGGEKMRCMFSRMMLQQGNVLLMDEPTNHLDLESITALNNGMKDFKGTILFTTSDHTLAQTVATRIIEITPNGCL
;
A
#
# COMPACT_ATOMS: atom_id res chain seq x y z
N THR A 1 -13.67 18.51 -13.72
CA THR A 1 -14.60 17.71 -12.88
C THR A 1 -15.09 18.53 -11.70
N THR A 2 -16.36 18.41 -11.39
CA THR A 2 -16.99 19.08 -10.25
C THR A 2 -17.70 18.04 -9.39
N GLY A 3 -17.85 18.32 -8.10
CA GLY A 3 -18.50 17.42 -7.18
C GLY A 3 -18.01 17.60 -5.75
N SER A 4 -18.57 16.82 -4.86
CA SER A 4 -18.17 16.79 -3.45
C SER A 4 -18.07 15.35 -2.96
N ILE A 5 -17.13 15.11 -2.05
CA ILE A 5 -16.96 13.82 -1.38
C ILE A 5 -17.22 14.03 0.11
N LYS A 6 -18.14 13.23 0.66
CA LYS A 6 -18.39 13.22 2.10
C LYS A 6 -18.00 11.86 2.68
N TRP A 7 -17.11 11.88 3.64
CA TRP A 7 -16.65 10.68 4.35
C TRP A 7 -17.48 10.45 5.61
N GLY A 8 -17.75 9.19 5.90
CA GLY A 8 -18.39 8.81 7.16
C GLY A 8 -17.50 9.08 8.39
N ILE A 9 -18.12 9.21 9.56
CA ILE A 9 -17.42 9.55 10.82
C ILE A 9 -16.38 8.49 11.23
N THR A 10 -16.64 7.22 10.94
CA THR A 10 -15.77 6.09 11.31
C THR A 10 -14.67 5.79 10.28
N ILE A 11 -14.58 6.58 9.20
CA ILE A 11 -13.62 6.34 8.14
C ILE A 11 -12.24 6.85 8.52
N ASN A 12 -11.26 5.94 8.52
CA ASN A 12 -9.84 6.22 8.62
C ASN A 12 -9.19 5.88 7.28
N LYS A 13 -8.84 6.91 6.52
CA LYS A 13 -8.30 6.77 5.16
C LYS A 13 -6.80 6.62 5.17
N ALA A 14 -6.28 5.70 4.36
CA ALA A 14 -4.88 5.65 3.98
C ALA A 14 -4.77 5.78 2.46
N TYR A 15 -3.83 6.59 1.99
CA TYR A 15 -3.61 6.86 0.58
C TYR A 15 -2.24 6.39 0.14
N LEU A 16 -2.19 5.67 -0.97
CA LEU A 16 -0.96 5.26 -1.64
C LEU A 16 -0.73 6.18 -2.85
N PRO A 17 0.21 7.12 -2.75
CA PRO A 17 0.52 8.00 -3.87
C PRO A 17 1.25 7.26 -4.98
N GLY A 18 1.06 7.67 -6.23
CA GLY A 18 1.80 7.14 -7.38
C GLY A 18 3.30 7.41 -7.29
N ASP A 19 3.69 8.60 -6.81
CA ASP A 19 5.08 8.92 -6.44
C ASP A 19 5.25 8.84 -4.93
N ASN A 20 6.10 7.94 -4.47
CA ASN A 20 6.39 7.71 -3.06
C ASN A 20 7.82 8.11 -2.66
N SER A 21 8.54 8.80 -3.52
CA SER A 21 9.95 9.15 -3.34
C SER A 21 10.20 9.90 -2.03
N GLU A 22 9.34 10.84 -1.67
CA GLU A 22 9.46 11.66 -0.46
C GLU A 22 9.53 10.84 0.85
N TYR A 23 8.97 9.63 0.85
CA TYR A 23 8.97 8.77 2.03
C TYR A 23 10.32 8.09 2.29
N PHE A 24 11.20 8.06 1.29
CA PHE A 24 12.46 7.32 1.32
C PHE A 24 13.69 8.18 1.10
N GLU A 25 13.59 9.27 0.33
CA GLU A 25 14.72 10.14 0.00
C GLU A 25 15.35 10.78 1.25
N GLY A 26 16.68 10.76 1.28
CA GLY A 26 17.45 11.35 2.39
C GLY A 26 17.39 10.59 3.70
N LYS A 27 16.62 9.52 3.80
CA LYS A 27 16.52 8.71 5.01
C LYS A 27 17.58 7.61 5.04
N LYS A 28 18.35 7.55 6.12
CA LYS A 28 19.39 6.53 6.36
C LYS A 28 18.93 5.52 7.42
N LEU A 29 17.74 4.96 7.21
CA LEU A 29 17.12 4.02 8.13
C LEU A 29 17.02 2.63 7.48
N ASN A 30 17.12 1.57 8.27
CA ASN A 30 16.70 0.24 7.81
C ASN A 30 15.16 0.19 7.75
N LEU A 31 14.61 -0.87 7.13
CA LEU A 31 13.16 -0.96 6.92
C LEU A 31 12.38 -1.06 8.23
N VAL A 32 12.93 -1.72 9.24
CA VAL A 32 12.28 -1.83 10.55
C VAL A 32 12.14 -0.45 11.19
N ASP A 33 13.22 0.32 11.24
CA ASP A 33 13.23 1.65 11.83
C ASP A 33 12.39 2.64 11.02
N TRP A 34 12.44 2.53 9.69
CA TRP A 34 11.61 3.33 8.80
C TRP A 34 10.11 3.08 9.05
N LEU A 35 9.68 1.82 9.11
CA LEU A 35 8.28 1.49 9.34
C LEU A 35 7.81 1.86 10.75
N ARG A 36 8.71 1.71 11.73
CA ARG A 36 8.44 2.08 13.13
C ARG A 36 8.04 3.55 13.30
N GLU A 37 8.55 4.46 12.47
CA GLU A 37 8.17 5.87 12.51
C GLU A 37 6.67 6.10 12.32
N TYR A 38 6.00 5.18 11.62
CA TYR A 38 4.56 5.28 11.31
C TYR A 38 3.67 4.49 12.27
N SER A 39 4.25 3.81 13.26
CA SER A 39 3.47 3.06 14.23
C SER A 39 2.76 3.99 15.21
N PRO A 40 1.42 3.89 15.35
CA PRO A 40 0.68 4.75 16.26
C PRO A 40 0.88 4.43 17.74
N GLY A 41 1.32 3.22 18.08
CA GLY A 41 1.48 2.77 19.46
C GLY A 41 2.64 1.81 19.63
N GLU A 42 2.41 0.53 19.34
CA GLU A 42 3.40 -0.53 19.51
C GLU A 42 4.62 -0.30 18.61
N LYS A 43 5.81 -0.39 19.19
CA LYS A 43 7.08 -0.16 18.50
C LYS A 43 8.06 -1.33 18.64
N ASP A 44 7.59 -2.46 19.15
CA ASP A 44 8.40 -3.67 19.23
C ASP A 44 8.87 -4.11 17.84
N GLU A 45 10.12 -4.51 17.75
CA GLU A 45 10.74 -4.90 16.48
C GLU A 45 10.02 -6.10 15.85
N GLN A 46 9.63 -7.09 16.64
CA GLN A 46 8.94 -8.27 16.14
C GLN A 46 7.57 -7.92 15.56
N PHE A 47 6.84 -7.01 16.19
CA PHE A 47 5.59 -6.50 15.68
C PHE A 47 5.75 -5.80 14.33
N ILE A 48 6.74 -4.92 14.20
CA ILE A 48 7.07 -4.20 12.96
C ILE A 48 7.50 -5.18 11.86
N ARG A 49 8.38 -6.15 12.18
CA ARG A 49 8.81 -7.20 11.24
C ARG A 49 7.64 -8.02 10.72
N GLY A 50 6.59 -8.21 11.51
CA GLY A 50 5.38 -8.92 11.10
C GLY A 50 4.67 -8.25 9.91
N PHE A 51 4.59 -6.92 9.89
CA PHE A 51 4.01 -6.18 8.77
C PHE A 51 4.88 -6.24 7.52
N LEU A 52 6.21 -6.14 7.67
CA LEU A 52 7.13 -6.31 6.55
C LEU A 52 7.09 -7.73 6.00
N GLY A 53 6.97 -8.73 6.87
CA GLY A 53 6.86 -10.14 6.47
C GLY A 53 5.62 -10.43 5.63
N LYS A 54 4.49 -9.78 5.91
CA LYS A 54 3.28 -9.87 5.07
C LYS A 54 3.52 -9.39 3.64
N MET A 55 4.47 -8.49 3.45
CA MET A 55 4.88 -7.97 2.14
C MET A 55 6.15 -8.67 1.62
N LEU A 56 6.42 -9.90 2.08
CA LEU A 56 7.50 -10.77 1.62
C LEU A 56 8.93 -10.26 1.90
N PHE A 57 9.10 -9.34 2.84
CA PHE A 57 10.42 -9.04 3.37
C PHE A 57 10.79 -10.05 4.46
N SER A 58 11.92 -10.70 4.32
CA SER A 58 12.38 -11.76 5.24
C SER A 58 13.81 -11.59 5.67
N GLY A 59 14.16 -12.17 6.82
CA GLY A 59 15.54 -12.27 7.30
C GLY A 59 16.28 -10.93 7.31
N GLU A 60 17.39 -10.87 6.59
CA GLU A 60 18.27 -9.70 6.49
C GLU A 60 17.70 -8.57 5.61
N GLU A 61 16.69 -8.85 4.79
CA GLU A 61 16.10 -7.84 3.90
C GLU A 61 15.50 -6.68 4.67
N VAL A 62 14.95 -6.92 5.85
CA VAL A 62 14.38 -5.87 6.71
C VAL A 62 15.46 -4.91 7.27
N LEU A 63 16.72 -5.27 7.20
CA LEU A 63 17.86 -4.44 7.60
C LEU A 63 18.42 -3.60 6.45
N LYS A 64 17.91 -3.78 5.24
CA LYS A 64 18.25 -2.97 4.08
C LYS A 64 17.98 -1.49 4.34
N ASN A 65 18.87 -0.62 3.86
CA ASN A 65 18.63 0.82 3.95
C ASN A 65 17.50 1.23 3.01
N CYS A 66 16.52 1.98 3.52
CA CYS A 66 15.35 2.39 2.75
C CYS A 66 15.68 3.29 1.54
N SER A 67 16.84 3.92 1.51
CA SER A 67 17.27 4.78 0.38
C SER A 67 17.69 4.00 -0.87
N VAL A 68 17.99 2.71 -0.75
CA VAL A 68 18.49 1.87 -1.86
C VAL A 68 17.45 0.89 -2.41
N LEU A 69 16.21 1.04 -2.03
CA LEU A 69 15.13 0.15 -2.44
C LEU A 69 14.76 0.32 -3.92
N SER A 70 14.41 -0.79 -4.56
CA SER A 70 13.74 -0.77 -5.88
C SER A 70 12.34 -0.17 -5.79
N GLY A 71 11.75 0.17 -6.92
CA GLY A 71 10.37 0.67 -6.98
C GLY A 71 9.36 -0.30 -6.37
N GLY A 72 9.51 -1.59 -6.66
CA GLY A 72 8.65 -2.64 -6.09
C GLY A 72 8.83 -2.80 -4.58
N GLU A 73 10.07 -2.76 -4.10
CA GLU A 73 10.35 -2.79 -2.65
C GLU A 73 9.75 -1.58 -1.93
N LYS A 74 9.88 -0.38 -2.50
CA LYS A 74 9.24 0.84 -1.98
C LYS A 74 7.73 0.69 -1.89
N MET A 75 7.10 0.14 -2.93
CA MET A 75 5.65 -0.09 -2.95
C MET A 75 5.21 -1.07 -1.86
N ARG A 76 5.94 -2.17 -1.68
CA ARG A 76 5.70 -3.14 -0.60
C ARG A 76 5.84 -2.51 0.79
N CYS A 77 6.84 -1.64 0.98
CA CYS A 77 7.00 -0.87 2.21
C CYS A 77 5.83 0.08 2.46
N MET A 78 5.38 0.80 1.43
CA MET A 78 4.24 1.71 1.54
C MET A 78 2.95 0.98 1.90
N PHE A 79 2.73 -0.21 1.36
CA PHE A 79 1.58 -1.03 1.71
C PHE A 79 1.66 -1.53 3.16
N SER A 80 2.85 -1.96 3.63
CA SER A 80 3.07 -2.29 5.04
C SER A 80 2.73 -1.12 5.96
N ARG A 81 3.13 0.09 5.59
CA ARG A 81 2.80 1.32 6.31
C ARG A 81 1.28 1.55 6.39
N MET A 82 0.58 1.40 5.27
CA MET A 82 -0.88 1.58 5.24
C MET A 82 -1.60 0.60 6.17
N MET A 83 -1.17 -0.66 6.18
CA MET A 83 -1.72 -1.68 7.09
C MET A 83 -1.40 -1.36 8.55
N LEU A 84 -0.18 -0.93 8.85
CA LEU A 84 0.27 -0.59 10.19
C LEU A 84 -0.53 0.58 10.79
N GLN A 85 -0.87 1.56 9.98
CA GLN A 85 -1.65 2.74 10.38
C GLN A 85 -3.12 2.45 10.63
N GLN A 86 -3.56 1.20 10.46
CA GLN A 86 -4.94 0.74 10.75
C GLN A 86 -6.03 1.52 10.00
N GLY A 87 -5.73 1.98 8.79
CA GLY A 87 -6.75 2.54 7.91
C GLY A 87 -7.82 1.50 7.60
N ASN A 88 -9.09 1.90 7.58
CA ASN A 88 -10.19 1.02 7.17
C ASN A 88 -10.66 1.28 5.73
N VAL A 89 -10.15 2.33 5.10
CA VAL A 89 -10.32 2.62 3.68
C VAL A 89 -8.96 2.91 3.06
N LEU A 90 -8.57 2.13 2.06
CA LEU A 90 -7.35 2.32 1.29
C LEU A 90 -7.70 2.94 -0.06
N LEU A 91 -6.98 3.99 -0.43
CA LEU A 91 -7.07 4.63 -1.73
C LEU A 91 -5.76 4.40 -2.48
N MET A 92 -5.82 3.80 -3.66
CA MET A 92 -4.64 3.39 -4.42
C MET A 92 -4.80 3.76 -5.89
N ASP A 93 -3.80 4.44 -6.45
CA ASP A 93 -3.78 4.82 -7.86
C ASP A 93 -2.74 3.98 -8.60
N GLU A 94 -3.20 3.13 -9.54
CA GLU A 94 -2.38 2.21 -10.33
C GLU A 94 -1.30 1.46 -9.50
N PRO A 95 -1.67 0.76 -8.43
CA PRO A 95 -0.72 0.26 -7.44
C PRO A 95 0.26 -0.81 -7.96
N THR A 96 -0.03 -1.45 -9.09
CA THR A 96 0.84 -2.48 -9.70
C THR A 96 1.68 -1.95 -10.85
N ASN A 97 1.55 -0.68 -11.19
CA ASN A 97 2.22 -0.13 -12.35
C ASN A 97 3.76 -0.16 -12.18
N HIS A 98 4.47 -0.67 -13.20
CA HIS A 98 5.94 -0.81 -13.22
C HIS A 98 6.54 -1.68 -12.12
N LEU A 99 5.75 -2.58 -11.51
CA LEU A 99 6.24 -3.49 -10.48
C LEU A 99 6.73 -4.83 -11.08
N ASP A 100 7.67 -5.44 -10.38
CA ASP A 100 8.08 -6.82 -10.61
C ASP A 100 7.03 -7.83 -10.12
N LEU A 101 7.11 -9.06 -10.61
CA LEU A 101 6.13 -10.10 -10.32
C LEU A 101 5.99 -10.41 -8.83
N GLU A 102 7.09 -10.38 -8.08
CA GLU A 102 7.08 -10.62 -6.64
C GLU A 102 6.27 -9.54 -5.91
N SER A 103 6.51 -8.28 -6.25
CA SER A 103 5.80 -7.13 -5.67
C SER A 103 4.31 -7.14 -6.03
N ILE A 104 3.95 -7.49 -7.28
CA ILE A 104 2.56 -7.65 -7.71
C ILE A 104 1.88 -8.75 -6.90
N THR A 105 2.55 -9.89 -6.71
CA THR A 105 2.01 -11.02 -5.94
C THR A 105 1.78 -10.64 -4.47
N ALA A 106 2.77 -10.00 -3.85
CA ALA A 106 2.66 -9.54 -2.47
C ALA A 106 1.51 -8.56 -2.27
N LEU A 107 1.40 -7.59 -3.18
CA LEU A 107 0.34 -6.58 -3.14
C LEU A 107 -1.05 -7.21 -3.35
N ASN A 108 -1.19 -8.10 -4.32
CA ASN A 108 -2.44 -8.81 -4.60
C ASN A 108 -2.92 -9.59 -3.36
N ASN A 109 -2.02 -10.34 -2.72
CA ASN A 109 -2.34 -11.10 -1.51
C ASN A 109 -2.71 -10.16 -0.36
N GLY A 110 -1.95 -9.08 -0.15
CA GLY A 110 -2.26 -8.09 0.88
C GLY A 110 -3.62 -7.41 0.68
N MET A 111 -3.97 -7.08 -0.56
CA MET A 111 -5.28 -6.51 -0.89
C MET A 111 -6.43 -7.50 -0.64
N LYS A 112 -6.24 -8.78 -0.98
CA LYS A 112 -7.23 -9.84 -0.70
C LYS A 112 -7.48 -10.05 0.78
N ASP A 113 -6.42 -10.00 1.57
CA ASP A 113 -6.48 -10.26 3.02
C ASP A 113 -6.97 -9.04 3.81
N PHE A 114 -6.96 -7.86 3.21
CA PHE A 114 -7.42 -6.64 3.85
C PHE A 114 -8.91 -6.69 4.16
N LYS A 115 -9.28 -6.38 5.40
CA LYS A 115 -10.66 -6.50 5.90
C LYS A 115 -11.50 -5.23 5.76
N GLY A 116 -10.91 -4.15 5.26
CA GLY A 116 -11.61 -2.89 5.02
C GLY A 116 -12.06 -2.73 3.56
N THR A 117 -12.32 -1.49 3.19
CA THR A 117 -12.66 -1.11 1.82
C THR A 117 -11.42 -0.64 1.08
N ILE A 118 -11.23 -1.10 -0.15
CA ILE A 118 -10.19 -0.62 -1.04
C ILE A 118 -10.84 0.02 -2.25
N LEU A 119 -10.47 1.25 -2.54
CA LEU A 119 -10.79 1.92 -3.79
C LEU A 119 -9.49 2.09 -4.59
N PHE A 120 -9.41 1.49 -5.74
CA PHE A 120 -8.20 1.53 -6.56
C PHE A 120 -8.51 1.70 -8.04
N THR A 121 -7.59 2.35 -8.74
CA THR A 121 -7.58 2.34 -10.22
C THR A 121 -6.61 1.29 -10.69
N THR A 122 -6.88 0.66 -11.82
CA THR A 122 -5.93 -0.27 -12.43
C THR A 122 -6.21 -0.47 -13.92
N SER A 123 -5.16 -0.64 -14.69
CA SER A 123 -5.16 -1.18 -16.06
C SER A 123 -4.85 -2.67 -16.11
N ASP A 124 -4.50 -3.28 -14.96
CA ASP A 124 -4.18 -4.70 -14.85
C ASP A 124 -5.46 -5.52 -14.67
N HIS A 125 -5.85 -6.26 -15.72
CA HIS A 125 -7.02 -7.12 -15.70
C HIS A 125 -6.92 -8.23 -14.65
N THR A 126 -5.73 -8.77 -14.40
CA THR A 126 -5.53 -9.84 -13.42
C THR A 126 -5.80 -9.31 -12.00
N LEU A 127 -5.28 -8.13 -11.67
CA LEU A 127 -5.57 -7.49 -10.38
C LEU A 127 -7.07 -7.22 -10.24
N ALA A 128 -7.70 -6.65 -11.26
CA ALA A 128 -9.15 -6.40 -11.24
C ALA A 128 -9.96 -7.69 -11.00
N GLN A 129 -9.65 -8.77 -11.70
CA GLN A 129 -10.34 -10.06 -11.57
C GLN A 129 -10.13 -10.73 -10.21
N THR A 130 -8.96 -10.57 -9.61
CA THR A 130 -8.59 -11.30 -8.39
C THR A 130 -8.93 -10.58 -7.09
N VAL A 131 -9.04 -9.26 -7.14
CA VAL A 131 -9.24 -8.41 -5.95
C VAL A 131 -10.57 -7.67 -5.94
N ALA A 132 -11.02 -7.16 -7.11
CA ALA A 132 -12.22 -6.33 -7.15
C ALA A 132 -13.49 -7.14 -6.90
N THR A 133 -14.32 -6.65 -6.01
CA THR A 133 -15.69 -7.16 -5.78
C THR A 133 -16.74 -6.33 -6.54
N ARG A 134 -16.37 -5.13 -6.98
CA ARG A 134 -17.19 -4.22 -7.77
C ARG A 134 -16.32 -3.41 -8.70
N ILE A 135 -16.78 -3.17 -9.91
CA ILE A 135 -16.10 -2.33 -10.90
C ILE A 135 -16.99 -1.12 -11.18
N ILE A 136 -16.38 0.05 -11.25
CA ILE A 136 -17.02 1.30 -11.65
C ILE A 136 -16.34 1.76 -12.92
N GLU A 137 -17.04 1.73 -14.03
CA GLU A 137 -16.52 2.22 -15.31
C GLU A 137 -16.86 3.70 -15.46
N ILE A 138 -15.83 4.50 -15.75
CA ILE A 138 -16.00 5.94 -16.02
C ILE A 138 -16.01 6.14 -17.53
N THR A 139 -17.15 6.58 -18.06
CA THR A 139 -17.32 6.86 -19.49
C THR A 139 -17.58 8.36 -19.72
N PRO A 140 -17.46 8.87 -20.97
CA PRO A 140 -17.80 10.26 -21.28
C PRO A 140 -19.23 10.65 -20.90
N ASN A 141 -20.14 9.67 -20.78
CA ASN A 141 -21.56 9.87 -20.47
C ASN A 141 -21.89 9.59 -18.99
N GLY A 142 -20.91 9.38 -18.16
CA GLY A 142 -21.09 9.10 -16.72
C GLY A 142 -20.42 7.81 -16.25
N CYS A 143 -20.77 7.38 -15.03
CA CYS A 143 -20.24 6.15 -14.44
C CYS A 143 -21.26 5.01 -14.52
N LEU A 144 -20.78 3.81 -14.75
CA LEU A 144 -21.53 2.56 -14.75
C LEU A 144 -21.07 1.65 -13.60
#